data_99303e2b663196510be92c86ed31d1f3
#
_entry.id   99303e2b663196510be92c86ed31d1f3
#
_cell.length_a   1.000
_cell.length_b   1.000
_cell.length_c   1.000
_cell.angle_alpha   90.00
_cell.angle_beta   90.00
_cell.angle_gamma   90.00
#
_symmetry.space_group_name_H-M   'P 1'
#
loop_
_entity.id
_entity.type
_entity.pdbx_description
1 polymer ?
#
loop_
_entity_poly.entity_id
_entity_poly.type
_entity_poly.pdbx_seq_one_letter_code
_entity_poly.pdbx_strand_id
1 'polypeptide(L)'
;MILYPAIDLINKECVRLKKGDYSQKTVFNKDPVKQAQIFEKEGCTWVHVVDLDAAKGDESRNVSVLLEIKQKTNLKIQFGGGIRTAERLKSLFDLGIDRAIIGTAAFQDLNFLATSAAKYPNKIWLGTDVLNGKIKIHGWTKDSDLNLDNALEFASKQNIGGIILTDINKDGMMQGPNIEMTIDVASTFGTDVILSGGVSNIKDIETIKELEDKGISGLICGRAI
;
A
#
# COMPACT_ATOMS: atom_id res chain seq x y z
N MET A 1 -15.79 -3.47 -4.75
CA MET A 1 -14.62 -2.66 -4.30
C MET A 1 -14.32 -2.94 -2.83
N ILE A 2 -13.04 -3.05 -2.45
CA ILE A 2 -12.61 -3.29 -1.07
C ILE A 2 -12.07 -1.99 -0.48
N LEU A 3 -12.52 -1.65 0.75
CA LEU A 3 -11.95 -0.57 1.54
C LEU A 3 -10.81 -1.12 2.42
N TYR A 4 -9.64 -0.50 2.32
CA TYR A 4 -8.45 -0.82 3.09
C TYR A 4 -8.14 0.31 4.08
N PRO A 5 -8.60 0.24 5.34
CA PRO A 5 -8.14 1.19 6.35
C PRO A 5 -6.64 1.04 6.56
N ALA A 6 -5.94 2.18 6.67
CA ALA A 6 -4.48 2.19 6.73
C ALA A 6 -3.96 2.35 8.15
N ILE A 7 -2.93 1.57 8.49
CA ILE A 7 -2.10 1.67 9.68
C ILE A 7 -0.64 1.86 9.25
N ASP A 8 -0.09 3.05 9.44
CA ASP A 8 1.34 3.31 9.26
C ASP A 8 2.03 3.16 10.62
N LEU A 9 3.10 2.37 10.66
CA LEU A 9 3.82 2.02 11.88
C LEU A 9 5.16 2.73 11.97
N ILE A 10 5.38 3.44 13.08
CA ILE A 10 6.70 3.87 13.56
C ILE A 10 6.80 3.57 15.05
N ASN A 11 7.84 2.87 15.48
CA ASN A 11 8.06 2.49 16.88
C ASN A 11 6.86 1.80 17.52
N LYS A 12 6.17 0.93 16.78
CA LYS A 12 4.96 0.20 17.22
C LYS A 12 3.74 1.08 17.50
N GLU A 13 3.73 2.32 17.03
CA GLU A 13 2.61 3.25 17.14
C GLU A 13 1.99 3.52 15.77
N CYS A 14 0.67 3.77 15.74
CA CYS A 14 -0.02 4.25 14.56
C CYS A 14 0.31 5.73 14.32
N VAL A 15 0.86 6.02 13.17
CA VAL A 15 1.28 7.38 12.80
C VAL A 15 0.65 7.85 11.50
N ARG A 16 0.76 9.13 11.24
CA ARG A 16 0.59 9.74 9.91
C ARG A 16 1.72 10.70 9.64
N LEU A 17 2.25 10.62 8.44
CA LEU A 17 3.22 11.57 7.92
C LEU A 17 2.49 12.57 7.03
N LYS A 18 2.95 13.83 7.02
CA LYS A 18 2.47 14.80 6.05
C LYS A 18 3.37 14.70 4.81
N LYS A 19 2.80 14.29 3.67
CA LYS A 19 3.54 14.07 2.41
C LYS A 19 4.81 13.20 2.60
N GLY A 20 4.74 12.16 3.42
CA GLY A 20 5.88 11.28 3.68
C GLY A 20 7.01 11.87 4.55
N ASP A 21 6.86 13.09 5.07
CA ASP A 21 7.89 13.75 5.88
C ASP A 21 7.88 13.23 7.33
N TYR A 22 8.92 12.49 7.69
CA TYR A 22 9.08 11.91 9.02
C TYR A 22 9.25 12.96 10.13
N SER A 23 9.68 14.18 9.81
CA SER A 23 9.75 15.28 10.77
C SER A 23 8.37 15.82 11.13
N GLN A 24 7.38 15.59 10.27
CA GLN A 24 5.98 15.99 10.45
C GLN A 24 5.09 14.79 10.80
N LYS A 25 5.57 13.96 11.73
CA LYS A 25 4.87 12.79 12.25
C LYS A 25 3.80 13.20 13.27
N THR A 26 2.59 12.66 13.13
CA THR A 26 1.54 12.71 14.16
C THR A 26 1.23 11.29 14.62
N VAL A 27 1.28 11.02 15.92
CA VAL A 27 0.79 9.78 16.52
C VAL A 27 -0.70 9.94 16.79
N PHE A 28 -1.55 9.11 16.20
CA PHE A 28 -2.99 9.17 16.40
C PHE A 28 -3.53 8.01 17.26
N ASN A 29 -2.80 6.88 17.32
CA ASN A 29 -3.09 5.80 18.24
C ASN A 29 -1.80 5.12 18.67
N LYS A 30 -1.63 4.89 19.98
CA LYS A 30 -0.46 4.21 20.53
C LYS A 30 -0.58 2.68 20.48
N ASP A 31 -1.77 2.17 20.16
CA ASP A 31 -2.07 0.74 20.11
C ASP A 31 -2.61 0.37 18.72
N PRO A 32 -1.73 -0.06 17.79
CA PRO A 32 -2.13 -0.46 16.45
C PRO A 32 -3.03 -1.71 16.43
N VAL A 33 -2.89 -2.58 17.42
CA VAL A 33 -3.72 -3.79 17.52
C VAL A 33 -5.16 -3.40 17.86
N LYS A 34 -5.34 -2.50 18.82
CA LYS A 34 -6.65 -1.95 19.14
C LYS A 34 -7.25 -1.19 17.95
N GLN A 35 -6.43 -0.46 17.19
CA GLN A 35 -6.89 0.21 15.96
C GLN A 35 -7.39 -0.81 14.93
N ALA A 36 -6.68 -1.91 14.72
CA ALA A 36 -7.11 -2.98 13.82
C ALA A 36 -8.43 -3.63 14.28
N GLN A 37 -8.58 -3.87 15.60
CA GLN A 37 -9.84 -4.39 16.16
C GLN A 37 -11.02 -3.42 15.96
N ILE A 38 -10.79 -2.10 16.02
CA ILE A 38 -11.83 -1.11 15.71
C ILE A 38 -12.24 -1.26 14.24
N PHE A 39 -11.30 -1.35 13.31
CA PHE A 39 -11.62 -1.54 11.89
C PHE A 39 -12.41 -2.84 11.63
N GLU A 40 -12.02 -3.94 12.27
CA GLU A 40 -12.76 -5.20 12.18
C GLU A 40 -14.20 -5.06 12.72
N LYS A 41 -14.38 -4.43 13.87
CA LYS A 41 -15.68 -4.17 14.46
C LYS A 41 -16.60 -3.32 13.58
N GLU A 42 -16.02 -2.37 12.85
CA GLU A 42 -16.74 -1.53 11.88
C GLU A 42 -16.98 -2.26 10.53
N GLY A 43 -16.66 -3.55 10.45
CA GLY A 43 -16.98 -4.41 9.29
C GLY A 43 -15.92 -4.46 8.21
N CYS A 44 -14.73 -3.91 8.43
CA CYS A 44 -13.62 -4.08 7.49
C CYS A 44 -13.15 -5.53 7.49
N THR A 45 -12.79 -6.02 6.30
CA THR A 45 -12.26 -7.39 6.12
C THR A 45 -10.77 -7.41 5.83
N TRP A 46 -10.20 -6.26 5.50
CA TRP A 46 -8.79 -6.04 5.23
C TRP A 46 -8.25 -4.87 6.04
N VAL A 47 -6.95 -4.87 6.27
CA VAL A 47 -6.18 -3.72 6.74
C VAL A 47 -4.93 -3.55 5.88
N HIS A 48 -4.61 -2.30 5.53
CA HIS A 48 -3.37 -1.91 4.88
C HIS A 48 -2.36 -1.48 5.93
N VAL A 49 -1.25 -2.20 6.06
CA VAL A 49 -0.20 -1.91 7.04
C VAL A 49 1.08 -1.49 6.34
N VAL A 50 1.61 -0.34 6.69
CA VAL A 50 2.91 0.14 6.19
C VAL A 50 3.89 0.24 7.34
N ASP A 51 4.99 -0.52 7.27
CA ASP A 51 6.10 -0.44 8.22
C ASP A 51 7.11 0.60 7.76
N LEU A 52 7.00 1.79 8.34
CA LEU A 52 7.86 2.92 7.99
C LEU A 52 9.28 2.80 8.61
N ASP A 53 9.44 2.05 9.70
CA ASP A 53 10.77 1.73 10.23
C ASP A 53 11.49 0.75 9.30
N ALA A 54 10.81 -0.30 8.83
CA ALA A 54 11.36 -1.24 7.87
C ALA A 54 11.66 -0.57 6.52
N ALA A 55 10.85 0.39 6.09
CA ALA A 55 11.13 1.19 4.90
C ALA A 55 12.47 1.94 5.02
N LYS A 56 12.88 2.32 6.24
CA LYS A 56 14.19 2.93 6.56
C LYS A 56 15.31 1.94 6.89
N GLY A 57 15.01 0.64 6.96
CA GLY A 57 16.02 -0.41 7.21
C GLY A 57 15.93 -1.12 8.55
N ASP A 58 15.02 -0.74 9.46
CA ASP A 58 14.76 -1.47 10.71
C ASP A 58 13.58 -2.45 10.53
N GLU A 59 13.86 -3.60 9.95
CA GLU A 59 12.84 -4.60 9.59
C GLU A 59 12.29 -5.40 10.78
N SER A 60 12.88 -5.28 11.95
CA SER A 60 12.51 -6.08 13.12
C SER A 60 11.52 -5.41 14.07
N ARG A 61 11.50 -4.09 14.08
CA ARG A 61 10.85 -3.28 15.12
C ARG A 61 9.35 -3.53 15.26
N ASN A 62 8.64 -3.62 14.15
CA ASN A 62 7.18 -3.71 14.13
C ASN A 62 6.64 -5.14 13.89
N VAL A 63 7.50 -6.16 13.80
CA VAL A 63 7.09 -7.55 13.53
C VAL A 63 6.12 -8.08 14.58
N SER A 64 6.35 -7.76 15.86
CA SER A 64 5.45 -8.18 16.94
C SER A 64 4.04 -7.62 16.79
N VAL A 65 3.90 -6.41 16.24
CA VAL A 65 2.59 -5.78 16.00
C VAL A 65 1.81 -6.55 14.92
N LEU A 66 2.48 -6.97 13.84
CA LEU A 66 1.85 -7.79 12.79
C LEU A 66 1.33 -9.10 13.34
N LEU A 67 2.15 -9.79 14.15
CA LEU A 67 1.76 -11.05 14.81
C LEU A 67 0.53 -10.84 15.72
N GLU A 68 0.52 -9.79 16.51
CA GLU A 68 -0.60 -9.51 17.41
C GLU A 68 -1.88 -9.14 16.64
N ILE A 69 -1.80 -8.38 15.56
CA ILE A 69 -2.96 -8.09 14.71
C ILE A 69 -3.53 -9.41 14.16
N LYS A 70 -2.68 -10.29 13.61
CA LYS A 70 -3.12 -11.61 13.10
C LYS A 70 -3.75 -12.49 14.16
N GLN A 71 -3.25 -12.45 15.40
CA GLN A 71 -3.77 -13.26 16.51
C GLN A 71 -5.09 -12.73 17.09
N LYS A 72 -5.29 -11.40 17.06
CA LYS A 72 -6.40 -10.73 17.74
C LYS A 72 -7.50 -10.24 16.81
N THR A 73 -7.35 -10.43 15.50
CA THR A 73 -8.36 -10.08 14.48
C THR A 73 -8.41 -11.15 13.40
N ASN A 74 -9.52 -11.18 12.64
CA ASN A 74 -9.68 -11.99 11.43
C ASN A 74 -9.36 -11.17 10.16
N LEU A 75 -8.84 -9.97 10.31
CA LEU A 75 -8.49 -9.12 9.18
C LEU A 75 -7.44 -9.79 8.29
N LYS A 76 -7.65 -9.68 6.99
CA LYS A 76 -6.58 -9.93 6.01
C LYS A 76 -5.63 -8.75 6.00
N ILE A 77 -4.33 -9.03 5.98
CA ILE A 77 -3.29 -8.00 6.00
C ILE A 77 -2.65 -7.86 4.64
N GLN A 78 -2.76 -6.68 4.01
CA GLN A 78 -1.84 -6.28 2.96
C GLN A 78 -0.73 -5.41 3.58
N PHE A 79 0.52 -5.80 3.33
CA PHE A 79 1.67 -5.24 4.02
C PHE A 79 2.68 -4.65 3.05
N GLY A 80 3.14 -3.43 3.34
CA GLY A 80 4.22 -2.73 2.66
C GLY A 80 5.27 -2.21 3.62
N GLY A 81 6.44 -1.89 3.08
CA GLY A 81 7.59 -1.38 3.84
C GLY A 81 8.70 -2.40 4.01
N GLY A 82 9.89 -2.04 3.55
CA GLY A 82 11.12 -2.81 3.77
C GLY A 82 11.22 -4.17 3.05
N ILE A 83 10.36 -4.48 2.08
CA ILE A 83 10.44 -5.74 1.33
C ILE A 83 11.48 -5.59 0.21
N ARG A 84 12.69 -6.11 0.44
CA ARG A 84 13.83 -5.96 -0.46
C ARG A 84 14.46 -7.30 -0.87
N THR A 85 14.14 -8.39 -0.19
CA THR A 85 14.73 -9.71 -0.44
C THR A 85 13.68 -10.82 -0.41
N ALA A 86 13.99 -11.94 -1.05
CA ALA A 86 13.14 -13.14 -1.07
C ALA A 86 12.97 -13.75 0.33
N GLU A 87 14.00 -13.65 1.18
CA GLU A 87 13.98 -14.13 2.57
C GLU A 87 13.00 -13.29 3.41
N ARG A 88 13.08 -11.95 3.27
CA ARG A 88 12.12 -11.04 3.94
C ARG A 88 10.70 -11.32 3.51
N LEU A 89 10.47 -11.46 2.21
CA LEU A 89 9.17 -11.77 1.65
C LEU A 89 8.63 -13.10 2.22
N LYS A 90 9.48 -14.14 2.24
CA LYS A 90 9.11 -15.44 2.82
C LYS A 90 8.74 -15.30 4.29
N SER A 91 9.57 -14.62 5.10
CA SER A 91 9.32 -14.45 6.54
C SER A 91 7.99 -13.76 6.82
N LEU A 92 7.60 -12.77 6.00
CA LEU A 92 6.32 -12.07 6.12
C LEU A 92 5.13 -12.99 5.81
N PHE A 93 5.21 -13.82 4.77
CA PHE A 93 4.16 -14.81 4.48
C PHE A 93 4.09 -15.91 5.55
N ASP A 94 5.23 -16.33 6.12
CA ASP A 94 5.25 -17.27 7.25
C ASP A 94 4.58 -16.66 8.51
N LEU A 95 4.63 -15.34 8.69
CA LEU A 95 3.91 -14.61 9.76
C LEU A 95 2.40 -14.51 9.50
N GLY A 96 1.95 -14.88 8.29
CA GLY A 96 0.53 -14.91 7.94
C GLY A 96 0.00 -13.64 7.29
N ILE A 97 0.84 -12.77 6.68
CA ILE A 97 0.29 -11.72 5.82
C ILE A 97 -0.39 -12.34 4.61
N ASP A 98 -1.43 -11.69 4.12
CA ASP A 98 -2.21 -12.21 3.00
C ASP A 98 -1.73 -11.68 1.65
N ARG A 99 -1.10 -10.48 1.66
CA ARG A 99 -0.61 -9.79 0.47
C ARG A 99 0.63 -8.95 0.81
N ALA A 100 1.62 -8.99 -0.05
CA ALA A 100 2.85 -8.19 0.05
C ALA A 100 2.88 -7.09 -1.02
N ILE A 101 3.25 -5.88 -0.62
CA ILE A 101 3.38 -4.72 -1.50
C ILE A 101 4.87 -4.45 -1.69
N ILE A 102 5.33 -4.60 -2.92
CA ILE A 102 6.72 -4.31 -3.28
C ILE A 102 6.76 -2.98 -4.04
N GLY A 103 7.39 -1.97 -3.46
CA GLY A 103 7.60 -0.66 -4.06
C GLY A 103 9.04 -0.52 -4.59
N THR A 104 9.87 0.22 -3.88
CA THR A 104 11.26 0.57 -4.26
C THR A 104 12.05 -0.60 -4.87
N ALA A 105 12.00 -1.78 -4.25
CA ALA A 105 12.77 -2.92 -4.73
C ALA A 105 12.34 -3.40 -6.12
N ALA A 106 11.05 -3.32 -6.46
CA ALA A 106 10.55 -3.66 -7.79
C ALA A 106 11.09 -2.70 -8.87
N PHE A 107 11.20 -1.42 -8.55
CA PHE A 107 11.71 -0.41 -9.49
C PHE A 107 13.24 -0.42 -9.61
N GLN A 108 13.94 -1.01 -8.65
CA GLN A 108 15.38 -1.22 -8.71
C GLN A 108 15.76 -2.54 -9.40
N ASP A 109 14.91 -3.55 -9.28
CA ASP A 109 15.12 -4.87 -9.89
C ASP A 109 13.76 -5.47 -10.29
N LEU A 110 13.39 -5.31 -11.56
CA LEU A 110 12.18 -5.88 -12.13
C LEU A 110 12.16 -7.42 -12.08
N ASN A 111 13.34 -8.07 -12.09
CA ASN A 111 13.44 -9.51 -11.96
C ASN A 111 13.03 -9.97 -10.54
N PHE A 112 13.32 -9.18 -9.51
CA PHE A 112 12.84 -9.46 -8.16
C PHE A 112 11.30 -9.44 -8.10
N LEU A 113 10.65 -8.47 -8.77
CA LEU A 113 9.18 -8.46 -8.88
C LEU A 113 8.66 -9.71 -9.59
N ALA A 114 9.22 -10.06 -10.76
CA ALA A 114 8.80 -11.19 -11.56
C ALA A 114 8.95 -12.54 -10.82
N THR A 115 10.10 -12.76 -10.19
CA THR A 115 10.36 -13.99 -9.41
C THR A 115 9.50 -14.10 -8.17
N SER A 116 9.24 -12.97 -7.50
CA SER A 116 8.33 -12.92 -6.35
C SER A 116 6.88 -13.23 -6.77
N ALA A 117 6.41 -12.65 -7.87
CA ALA A 117 5.07 -12.89 -8.40
C ALA A 117 4.88 -14.35 -8.87
N ALA A 118 5.90 -14.93 -9.50
CA ALA A 118 5.87 -16.33 -9.89
C ALA A 118 5.80 -17.29 -8.69
N LYS A 119 6.52 -16.95 -7.60
CA LYS A 119 6.54 -17.76 -6.37
C LYS A 119 5.26 -17.63 -5.53
N TYR A 120 4.65 -16.44 -5.54
CA TYR A 120 3.45 -16.11 -4.76
C TYR A 120 2.37 -15.49 -5.66
N PRO A 121 1.76 -16.28 -6.58
CA PRO A 121 0.81 -15.77 -7.57
C PRO A 121 -0.35 -15.00 -6.91
N ASN A 122 -0.70 -13.85 -7.46
CA ASN A 122 -1.76 -12.95 -6.99
C ASN A 122 -1.59 -12.39 -5.56
N LYS A 123 -0.50 -12.73 -4.86
CA LYS A 123 -0.21 -12.23 -3.50
C LYS A 123 0.79 -11.08 -3.49
N ILE A 124 1.45 -10.82 -4.60
CA ILE A 124 2.37 -9.70 -4.77
C ILE A 124 1.63 -8.57 -5.46
N TRP A 125 1.72 -7.38 -4.91
CA TRP A 125 1.18 -6.17 -5.50
C TRP A 125 2.29 -5.14 -5.69
N LEU A 126 2.25 -4.41 -6.80
CA LEU A 126 3.22 -3.35 -7.06
C LEU A 126 2.75 -2.06 -6.38
N GLY A 127 3.54 -1.55 -5.44
CA GLY A 127 3.31 -0.23 -4.86
C GLY A 127 3.95 0.85 -5.72
N THR A 128 3.15 1.70 -6.32
CA THR A 128 3.57 2.74 -7.27
C THR A 128 3.19 4.11 -6.73
N ASP A 129 4.17 4.82 -6.21
CA ASP A 129 3.99 6.17 -5.67
C ASP A 129 4.44 7.20 -6.72
N VAL A 130 3.55 8.08 -7.14
CA VAL A 130 3.75 9.02 -8.25
C VAL A 130 3.71 10.46 -7.77
N LEU A 131 4.70 11.24 -8.18
CA LEU A 131 4.74 12.69 -8.00
C LEU A 131 5.01 13.37 -9.34
N ASN A 132 4.05 14.16 -9.82
CA ASN A 132 4.17 14.88 -11.10
C ASN A 132 4.57 13.97 -12.28
N GLY A 133 3.93 12.79 -12.38
CA GLY A 133 4.17 11.82 -13.44
C GLY A 133 5.45 10.97 -13.29
N LYS A 134 6.21 11.14 -12.21
CA LYS A 134 7.43 10.37 -11.93
C LYS A 134 7.23 9.41 -10.77
N ILE A 135 7.73 8.18 -10.92
CA ILE A 135 7.77 7.21 -9.84
C ILE A 135 8.74 7.68 -8.76
N LYS A 136 8.30 7.67 -7.52
CA LYS A 136 9.12 7.94 -6.35
C LYS A 136 9.47 6.64 -5.63
N ILE A 137 10.72 6.56 -5.18
CA ILE A 137 11.29 5.44 -4.43
C ILE A 137 11.96 5.92 -3.13
N HIS A 138 12.37 4.98 -2.27
CA HIS A 138 13.04 5.27 -0.99
C HIS A 138 12.24 6.21 -0.08
N GLY A 139 10.93 5.92 0.10
CA GLY A 139 10.06 6.79 0.92
C GLY A 139 9.92 8.19 0.32
N TRP A 140 9.81 8.26 -1.01
CA TRP A 140 9.56 9.46 -1.83
C TRP A 140 10.74 10.43 -1.95
N THR A 141 11.94 10.01 -1.54
CA THR A 141 13.14 10.89 -1.52
C THR A 141 13.90 10.91 -2.84
N LYS A 142 13.68 9.93 -3.73
CA LYS A 142 14.35 9.81 -5.03
C LYS A 142 13.36 9.53 -6.13
N ASP A 143 13.67 10.00 -7.35
CA ASP A 143 13.02 9.53 -8.57
C ASP A 143 13.53 8.14 -8.94
N SER A 144 12.68 7.30 -9.50
CA SER A 144 13.10 6.08 -10.17
C SER A 144 13.69 6.42 -11.53
N ASP A 145 14.66 5.63 -11.98
CA ASP A 145 15.19 5.70 -13.34
C ASP A 145 14.21 5.07 -14.36
N LEU A 146 13.24 4.30 -13.88
CA LEU A 146 12.22 3.68 -14.74
C LEU A 146 11.10 4.67 -15.06
N ASN A 147 10.72 4.69 -16.33
CA ASN A 147 9.50 5.35 -16.79
C ASN A 147 8.27 4.62 -16.24
N LEU A 148 7.22 5.37 -15.89
CA LEU A 148 5.99 4.82 -15.30
C LEU A 148 5.35 3.77 -16.21
N ASP A 149 5.15 4.10 -17.49
CA ASP A 149 4.48 3.23 -18.44
C ASP A 149 5.24 1.91 -18.63
N ASN A 150 6.56 1.98 -18.80
CA ASN A 150 7.41 0.79 -18.95
C ASN A 150 7.37 -0.11 -17.72
N ALA A 151 7.37 0.47 -16.52
CA ALA A 151 7.30 -0.29 -15.27
C ALA A 151 5.95 -0.98 -15.10
N LEU A 152 4.85 -0.27 -15.40
CA LEU A 152 3.50 -0.79 -15.32
C LEU A 152 3.23 -1.84 -16.40
N GLU A 153 3.71 -1.61 -17.63
CA GLU A 153 3.64 -2.58 -18.72
C GLU A 153 4.39 -3.88 -18.37
N PHE A 154 5.58 -3.78 -17.78
CA PHE A 154 6.28 -4.96 -17.30
C PHE A 154 5.49 -5.69 -16.22
N ALA A 155 5.00 -4.96 -15.22
CA ALA A 155 4.28 -5.51 -14.08
C ALA A 155 2.98 -6.22 -14.49
N SER A 156 2.22 -5.66 -15.44
CA SER A 156 0.96 -6.24 -15.94
C SER A 156 1.12 -7.60 -16.62
N LYS A 157 2.33 -7.89 -17.11
CA LYS A 157 2.69 -9.19 -17.72
C LYS A 157 3.13 -10.25 -16.69
N GLN A 158 3.21 -9.89 -15.40
CA GLN A 158 3.57 -10.80 -14.32
C GLN A 158 2.31 -11.31 -13.59
N ASN A 159 2.47 -12.38 -12.81
CA ASN A 159 1.39 -12.93 -11.98
C ASN A 159 1.18 -12.13 -10.69
N ILE A 160 1.19 -10.78 -10.78
CA ILE A 160 0.87 -9.91 -9.65
C ILE A 160 -0.65 -9.87 -9.42
N GLY A 161 -1.07 -9.54 -8.22
CA GLY A 161 -2.48 -9.34 -7.90
C GLY A 161 -3.04 -8.00 -8.41
N GLY A 162 -2.17 -7.03 -8.66
CA GLY A 162 -2.52 -5.70 -9.14
C GLY A 162 -1.53 -4.63 -8.71
N ILE A 163 -1.94 -3.38 -8.83
CA ILE A 163 -1.15 -2.19 -8.55
C ILE A 163 -1.81 -1.38 -7.44
N ILE A 164 -1.02 -0.87 -6.50
CA ILE A 164 -1.44 0.21 -5.59
C ILE A 164 -0.86 1.50 -6.12
N LEU A 165 -1.72 2.41 -6.54
CA LEU A 165 -1.32 3.68 -7.14
C LEU A 165 -1.57 4.83 -6.16
N THR A 166 -0.48 5.48 -5.72
CA THR A 166 -0.54 6.63 -4.81
C THR A 166 -0.18 7.91 -5.55
N ASP A 167 -1.10 8.88 -5.58
CA ASP A 167 -0.74 10.27 -5.94
C ASP A 167 -0.20 11.00 -4.71
N ILE A 168 1.12 11.21 -4.68
CA ILE A 168 1.81 11.88 -3.56
C ILE A 168 1.32 13.32 -3.37
N ASN A 169 0.91 14.01 -4.45
CA ASN A 169 0.36 15.37 -4.33
C ASN A 169 -0.93 15.39 -3.51
N LYS A 170 -1.69 14.29 -3.54
CA LYS A 170 -2.97 14.14 -2.85
C LYS A 170 -2.82 13.48 -1.47
N ASP A 171 -1.76 12.68 -1.28
CA ASP A 171 -1.63 11.89 -0.05
C ASP A 171 -1.53 12.77 1.20
N GLY A 172 -2.36 12.44 2.18
CA GLY A 172 -2.46 13.19 3.42
C GLY A 172 -3.06 14.60 3.31
N MET A 173 -3.51 15.05 2.13
CA MET A 173 -4.04 16.41 1.92
C MET A 173 -5.55 16.52 2.14
N MET A 174 -6.31 15.41 2.08
CA MET A 174 -7.77 15.41 2.20
C MET A 174 -8.45 16.36 1.20
N GLN A 175 -8.01 16.32 -0.06
CA GLN A 175 -8.48 17.21 -1.14
C GLN A 175 -9.13 16.45 -2.30
N GLY A 176 -9.57 15.22 -2.04
CA GLY A 176 -10.07 14.29 -3.03
C GLY A 176 -8.95 13.51 -3.72
N PRO A 177 -9.22 12.23 -4.06
CA PRO A 177 -8.28 11.34 -4.72
C PRO A 177 -8.09 11.65 -6.20
N ASN A 178 -7.03 11.11 -6.80
CA ASN A 178 -6.78 11.23 -8.24
C ASN A 178 -7.43 10.05 -9.00
N ILE A 179 -8.73 10.15 -9.21
CA ILE A 179 -9.53 9.11 -9.87
C ILE A 179 -9.11 8.94 -11.32
N GLU A 180 -8.88 10.03 -12.05
CA GLU A 180 -8.55 10.02 -13.47
C GLU A 180 -7.26 9.22 -13.72
N MET A 181 -6.17 9.55 -13.03
CA MET A 181 -4.91 8.81 -13.15
C MET A 181 -5.09 7.31 -12.84
N THR A 182 -5.95 6.98 -11.86
CA THR A 182 -6.17 5.58 -11.49
C THR A 182 -6.92 4.81 -12.58
N ILE A 183 -7.94 5.42 -13.19
CA ILE A 183 -8.67 4.82 -14.33
C ILE A 183 -7.75 4.65 -15.53
N ASP A 184 -6.92 5.65 -15.85
CA ASP A 184 -5.98 5.60 -16.96
C ASP A 184 -5.02 4.41 -16.81
N VAL A 185 -4.45 4.23 -15.61
CA VAL A 185 -3.58 3.08 -15.32
C VAL A 185 -4.34 1.76 -15.44
N ALA A 186 -5.52 1.65 -14.85
CA ALA A 186 -6.32 0.42 -14.89
C ALA A 186 -6.71 0.03 -16.33
N SER A 187 -7.17 1.00 -17.13
CA SER A 187 -7.59 0.77 -18.51
C SER A 187 -6.42 0.47 -19.45
N THR A 188 -5.29 1.16 -19.28
CA THR A 188 -4.12 1.00 -20.15
C THR A 188 -3.43 -0.34 -19.95
N PHE A 189 -3.31 -0.79 -18.69
CA PHE A 189 -2.56 -2.00 -18.37
C PHE A 189 -3.42 -3.23 -18.06
N GLY A 190 -4.76 -3.09 -18.07
CA GLY A 190 -5.69 -4.20 -17.91
C GLY A 190 -5.50 -4.96 -16.59
N THR A 191 -5.19 -4.26 -15.50
CA THR A 191 -4.90 -4.85 -14.19
C THR A 191 -5.73 -4.18 -13.09
N ASP A 192 -5.97 -4.90 -12.00
CA ASP A 192 -6.63 -4.36 -10.83
C ASP A 192 -5.81 -3.24 -10.19
N VAL A 193 -6.42 -2.09 -9.95
CA VAL A 193 -5.77 -0.96 -9.28
C VAL A 193 -6.47 -0.64 -7.97
N ILE A 194 -5.68 -0.49 -6.90
CA ILE A 194 -6.11 0.08 -5.63
C ILE A 194 -5.68 1.55 -5.61
N LEU A 195 -6.67 2.43 -5.50
CA LEU A 195 -6.44 3.86 -5.37
C LEU A 195 -5.92 4.20 -3.98
N SER A 196 -4.89 5.04 -3.90
CA SER A 196 -4.29 5.49 -2.64
C SER A 196 -4.00 6.99 -2.67
N GLY A 197 -4.23 7.63 -1.52
CA GLY A 197 -4.00 9.06 -1.32
C GLY A 197 -5.18 9.97 -1.65
N GLY A 198 -5.39 10.98 -0.83
CA GLY A 198 -6.32 12.08 -1.08
C GLY A 198 -7.75 11.92 -0.59
N VAL A 199 -8.22 10.73 -0.26
CA VAL A 199 -9.58 10.52 0.26
C VAL A 199 -9.85 11.43 1.45
N SER A 200 -10.93 12.18 1.38
CA SER A 200 -11.24 13.22 2.34
C SER A 200 -12.54 13.01 3.12
N ASN A 201 -13.50 12.31 2.54
CA ASN A 201 -14.83 12.12 3.12
C ASN A 201 -15.54 10.89 2.50
N ILE A 202 -16.73 10.57 3.03
CA ILE A 202 -17.54 9.44 2.58
C ILE A 202 -17.98 9.57 1.11
N LYS A 203 -18.23 10.77 0.61
CA LYS A 203 -18.64 10.97 -0.80
C LYS A 203 -17.55 10.53 -1.78
N ASP A 204 -16.28 10.74 -1.42
CA ASP A 204 -15.17 10.23 -2.25
C ASP A 204 -15.26 8.70 -2.35
N ILE A 205 -15.54 8.01 -1.23
CA ILE A 205 -15.68 6.55 -1.18
C ILE A 205 -16.87 6.08 -2.03
N GLU A 206 -18.02 6.75 -1.91
CA GLU A 206 -19.21 6.45 -2.70
C GLU A 206 -18.95 6.64 -4.20
N THR A 207 -18.32 7.75 -4.59
CA THR A 207 -17.95 8.02 -5.98
C THR A 207 -17.01 6.96 -6.55
N ILE A 208 -15.97 6.57 -5.78
CA ILE A 208 -15.00 5.56 -6.24
C ILE A 208 -15.66 4.19 -6.35
N LYS A 209 -16.60 3.86 -5.47
CA LYS A 209 -17.34 2.60 -5.51
C LYS A 209 -18.12 2.42 -6.82
N GLU A 210 -18.64 3.50 -7.40
CA GLU A 210 -19.34 3.47 -8.69
C GLU A 210 -18.39 3.23 -9.88
N LEU A 211 -17.08 3.27 -9.66
CA LEU A 211 -16.05 3.09 -10.69
C LEU A 211 -15.34 1.73 -10.63
N GLU A 212 -15.92 0.76 -9.92
CA GLU A 212 -15.37 -0.60 -9.83
C GLU A 212 -15.25 -1.27 -11.20
N ASP A 213 -16.23 -1.03 -12.09
CA ASP A 213 -16.22 -1.51 -13.47
C ASP A 213 -15.12 -0.86 -14.35
N LYS A 214 -14.47 0.20 -13.88
CA LYS A 214 -13.35 0.86 -14.53
C LYS A 214 -11.98 0.31 -14.09
N GLY A 215 -11.96 -0.81 -13.33
CA GLY A 215 -10.74 -1.46 -12.87
C GLY A 215 -10.21 -0.96 -11.52
N ILE A 216 -10.99 -0.11 -10.81
CA ILE A 216 -10.65 0.29 -9.43
C ILE A 216 -11.17 -0.77 -8.46
N SER A 217 -10.33 -1.73 -8.09
CA SER A 217 -10.71 -2.87 -7.24
C SER A 217 -10.76 -2.53 -5.75
N GLY A 218 -10.13 -1.42 -5.34
CA GLY A 218 -10.08 -1.03 -3.94
C GLY A 218 -9.60 0.39 -3.68
N LEU A 219 -9.70 0.78 -2.43
CA LEU A 219 -9.37 2.11 -1.94
C LEU A 219 -8.64 2.02 -0.61
N ILE A 220 -7.46 2.64 -0.52
CA ILE A 220 -6.75 2.82 0.76
C ILE A 220 -7.20 4.13 1.38
N CYS A 221 -7.68 4.06 2.62
CA CYS A 221 -8.18 5.19 3.35
C CYS A 221 -7.45 5.35 4.69
N GLY A 222 -6.95 6.53 4.95
CA GLY A 222 -6.26 6.88 6.19
C GLY A 222 -7.15 7.67 7.14
N ARG A 223 -7.04 9.01 7.11
CA ARG A 223 -7.66 9.93 8.07
C ARG A 223 -9.15 10.21 7.86
N ALA A 224 -9.70 9.79 6.74
CA ALA A 224 -11.09 10.07 6.40
C ALA A 224 -12.09 9.08 7.03
N ILE A 225 -11.56 8.04 7.72
CA ILE A 225 -12.34 7.03 8.45
C ILE A 225 -11.78 6.83 9.85
#